data_b6aa94a86ef40c57ffa5e264df9547f9
#
_entry.id   b6aa94a86ef40c57ffa5e264df9547f9
#
_cell.length_a   1.000
_cell.length_b   1.000
_cell.length_c   1.000
_cell.angle_alpha   90.00
_cell.angle_beta   90.00
_cell.angle_gamma   90.00
#
_symmetry.space_group_name_H-M   'P 1'
#
loop_
_entity.id
_entity.type
_entity.pdbx_description
1 polymer ?
#
loop_
_entity_poly.entity_id
_entity_poly.type
_entity_poly.pdbx_seq_one_letter_code
_entity_poly.pdbx_strand_id
1 'polypeptide(L)'
;LHEDDFAYILQFSQYKVGDILYVKEKCVDEYPNGFCFKEDYEEEEWNDKYLIKQYCNKLNARIFLKVTSVRVERLQDISVRDIEKESGWRREIYSYSNKNKAFLRDYCDFWNSTAKDGYRWEDNPYVFVYEFERIHDV
;
A
#
# COMPACT_ATOMS: atom_id res chain seq x y z
N LEU A 1 6.03 -6.80 -24.64
CA LEU A 1 6.13 -5.34 -24.76
C LEU A 1 7.56 -4.92 -24.99
N HIS A 2 7.78 -3.94 -25.86
CA HIS A 2 9.07 -3.30 -26.09
C HIS A 2 9.32 -2.19 -25.08
N GLU A 3 10.57 -1.72 -24.93
CA GLU A 3 10.92 -0.63 -24.03
C GLU A 3 10.12 0.65 -24.32
N ASP A 4 9.87 0.95 -25.60
CA ASP A 4 9.06 2.11 -26.01
C ASP A 4 7.60 2.00 -25.55
N ASP A 5 7.06 0.76 -25.50
CA ASP A 5 5.71 0.53 -24.99
C ASP A 5 5.61 0.82 -23.50
N PHE A 6 6.62 0.44 -22.73
CA PHE A 6 6.67 0.75 -21.29
C PHE A 6 6.76 2.26 -21.04
N ALA A 7 7.59 2.97 -21.80
CA ALA A 7 7.69 4.42 -21.69
C ALA A 7 6.36 5.10 -22.01
N TYR A 8 5.66 4.63 -23.02
CA TYR A 8 4.33 5.12 -23.37
C TYR A 8 3.31 4.85 -22.26
N ILE A 9 3.29 3.63 -21.71
CA ILE A 9 2.36 3.24 -20.65
C ILE A 9 2.63 4.02 -19.35
N LEU A 10 3.88 4.25 -19.00
CA LEU A 10 4.27 4.93 -17.76
C LEU A 10 3.72 6.37 -17.67
N GLN A 11 3.47 7.03 -18.78
CA GLN A 11 2.87 8.37 -18.75
C GLN A 11 1.44 8.39 -18.19
N PHE A 12 0.75 7.25 -18.18
CA PHE A 12 -0.59 7.10 -17.63
C PHE A 12 -0.60 6.68 -16.15
N SER A 13 0.56 6.49 -15.53
CA SER A 13 0.60 6.13 -14.11
C SER A 13 0.04 7.27 -13.26
N GLN A 14 -0.65 6.89 -12.18
CA GLN A 14 -1.23 7.84 -11.24
C GLN A 14 -0.17 8.71 -10.57
N TYR A 15 0.98 8.13 -10.28
CA TYR A 15 2.10 8.81 -9.62
C TYR A 15 3.33 8.82 -10.51
N LYS A 16 4.13 9.88 -10.38
CA LYS A 16 5.39 10.06 -11.10
C LYS A 16 6.55 10.06 -10.11
N VAL A 17 7.74 9.69 -10.60
CA VAL A 17 8.97 9.82 -9.81
C VAL A 17 9.12 11.27 -9.34
N GLY A 18 9.38 11.44 -8.06
CA GLY A 18 9.49 12.75 -7.42
C GLY A 18 8.21 13.28 -6.79
N ASP A 19 7.06 12.66 -7.05
CA ASP A 19 5.81 13.04 -6.40
C ASP A 19 5.89 12.86 -4.89
N ILE A 20 5.31 13.79 -4.16
CA ILE A 20 5.18 13.73 -2.71
C ILE A 20 3.74 13.36 -2.37
N LEU A 21 3.59 12.26 -1.66
CA LEU A 21 2.30 11.74 -1.22
C LEU A 21 2.18 11.91 0.30
N TYR A 22 0.98 12.10 0.78
CA TYR A 22 0.72 12.00 2.22
C TYR A 22 -0.17 10.80 2.53
N VAL A 23 0.05 10.19 3.67
CA VAL A 23 -0.73 9.05 4.12
C VAL A 23 -2.00 9.55 4.80
N LYS A 24 -3.14 9.10 4.33
CA LYS A 24 -4.45 9.41 4.93
C LYS A 24 -4.72 8.50 6.12
N GLU A 25 -4.10 8.81 7.26
CA GLU A 25 -4.40 8.10 8.48
C GLU A 25 -5.80 8.46 8.99
N LYS A 26 -6.44 7.51 9.64
CA LYS A 26 -7.68 7.81 10.38
C LYS A 26 -7.33 8.72 11.55
N CYS A 27 -8.03 9.83 11.64
CA CYS A 27 -7.83 10.81 12.69
C CYS A 27 -9.13 11.52 13.02
N VAL A 28 -9.12 12.21 14.16
CA VAL A 28 -10.22 13.08 14.58
C VAL A 28 -9.63 14.35 15.20
N ASP A 29 -10.29 15.48 14.98
CA ASP A 29 -9.94 16.72 15.64
C ASP A 29 -10.58 16.76 17.04
N GLU A 30 -9.77 16.72 18.06
CA GLU A 30 -10.20 16.72 19.46
C GLU A 30 -9.83 18.06 20.11
N TYR A 31 -10.41 19.13 19.59
CA TYR A 31 -10.17 20.47 20.12
C TYR A 31 -10.45 20.53 21.65
N PRO A 32 -9.59 21.15 22.47
CA PRO A 32 -8.38 21.90 22.11
C PRO A 32 -7.10 21.04 21.99
N ASN A 33 -7.20 19.71 22.13
CA ASN A 33 -6.06 18.81 22.23
C ASN A 33 -5.38 18.49 20.87
N GLY A 34 -5.94 18.99 19.76
CA GLY A 34 -5.42 18.76 18.42
C GLY A 34 -5.92 17.45 17.80
N PHE A 35 -5.23 16.96 16.78
CA PHE A 35 -5.62 15.75 16.09
C PHE A 35 -5.17 14.49 16.82
N CYS A 36 -6.09 13.55 16.98
CA CYS A 36 -5.82 12.20 17.47
C CYS A 36 -5.81 11.22 16.31
N PHE A 37 -4.78 10.38 16.22
CA PHE A 37 -4.64 9.40 15.15
C PHE A 37 -4.95 8.00 15.66
N LYS A 38 -5.68 7.21 14.85
CA LYS A 38 -6.09 5.86 15.21
C LYS A 38 -4.91 4.96 15.62
N GLU A 39 -3.77 5.09 14.92
CA GLU A 39 -2.59 4.26 15.19
C GLU A 39 -1.97 4.47 16.58
N ASP A 40 -2.31 5.56 17.25
CA ASP A 40 -1.83 5.86 18.60
C ASP A 40 -2.72 5.24 19.71
N TYR A 41 -3.79 4.54 19.34
CA TYR A 41 -4.77 3.95 20.25
C TYR A 41 -4.98 2.47 19.95
N GLU A 42 -5.29 1.69 20.98
CA GLU A 42 -5.81 0.34 20.79
C GLU A 42 -7.16 0.41 20.08
N GLU A 43 -7.47 -0.60 19.27
CA GLU A 43 -8.66 -0.60 18.43
C GLU A 43 -9.96 -0.44 19.23
N GLU A 44 -10.01 -1.08 20.39
CA GLU A 44 -11.17 -1.00 21.29
C GLU A 44 -11.37 0.41 21.84
N GLU A 45 -10.30 1.08 22.28
CA GLU A 45 -10.34 2.46 22.77
C GLU A 45 -10.79 3.42 21.68
N TRP A 46 -10.32 3.23 20.45
CA TRP A 46 -10.71 4.05 19.32
C TRP A 46 -12.18 3.90 18.97
N ASN A 47 -12.68 2.66 18.92
CA ASN A 47 -14.06 2.37 18.56
C ASN A 47 -15.06 2.90 19.62
N ASP A 48 -14.70 2.84 20.89
CA ASP A 48 -15.53 3.37 21.99
C ASP A 48 -15.59 4.90 22.00
N LYS A 49 -14.50 5.55 21.60
CA LYS A 49 -14.33 6.99 21.69
C LYS A 49 -14.74 7.73 20.42
N TYR A 50 -14.56 7.12 19.25
CA TYR A 50 -14.71 7.77 17.95
C TYR A 50 -15.55 6.96 16.97
N LEU A 51 -16.81 7.29 16.87
CA LEU A 51 -17.74 6.65 15.95
C LEU A 51 -17.63 7.17 14.50
N ILE A 52 -16.90 8.27 14.29
CA ILE A 52 -16.80 8.94 13.00
C ILE A 52 -15.57 8.45 12.24
N LYS A 53 -15.77 7.98 11.00
CA LYS A 53 -14.68 7.64 10.08
C LYS A 53 -14.16 8.91 9.41
N GLN A 54 -13.14 9.51 9.99
CA GLN A 54 -12.46 10.67 9.44
C GLN A 54 -11.02 10.31 9.07
N TYR A 55 -10.54 10.89 7.99
CA TYR A 55 -9.14 10.74 7.55
C TYR A 55 -8.46 12.11 7.57
N CYS A 56 -7.16 12.12 7.88
CA CYS A 56 -6.39 13.34 7.82
C CYS A 56 -6.32 13.88 6.38
N ASN A 57 -6.15 15.19 6.27
CA ASN A 57 -5.89 15.87 5.01
C ASN A 57 -4.40 16.25 4.92
N LYS A 58 -4.00 16.92 3.84
CA LYS A 58 -2.61 17.32 3.62
C LYS A 58 -2.07 18.23 4.72
N LEU A 59 -2.91 19.10 5.30
CA LEU A 59 -2.47 20.09 6.29
C LEU A 59 -2.15 19.45 7.64
N ASN A 60 -2.85 18.38 8.01
CA ASN A 60 -2.66 17.68 9.29
C ASN A 60 -2.02 16.30 9.13
N ALA A 61 -1.59 15.93 7.93
CA ALA A 61 -0.87 14.69 7.70
C ALA A 61 0.51 14.72 8.37
N ARG A 62 0.91 13.59 8.93
CA ARG A 62 2.21 13.44 9.62
C ARG A 62 3.17 12.50 8.90
N ILE A 63 2.72 11.76 7.90
CA ILE A 63 3.53 10.83 7.11
C ILE A 63 3.52 11.27 5.66
N PHE A 64 4.71 11.52 5.13
CA PHE A 64 4.91 11.91 3.73
C PHE A 64 5.86 10.94 3.07
N LEU A 65 5.55 10.59 1.83
CA LEU A 65 6.29 9.64 1.02
C LEU A 65 6.69 10.30 -0.30
N LYS A 66 7.92 10.05 -0.72
CA LYS A 66 8.40 10.47 -2.03
C LYS A 66 8.48 9.27 -2.95
N VAL A 67 7.86 9.35 -4.11
CA VAL A 67 7.95 8.30 -5.13
C VAL A 67 9.35 8.28 -5.73
N THR A 68 10.06 7.17 -5.59
CA THR A 68 11.43 7.00 -6.07
C THR A 68 11.52 6.21 -7.35
N SER A 69 10.54 5.34 -7.63
CA SER A 69 10.49 4.51 -8.83
C SER A 69 9.06 4.22 -9.23
N VAL A 70 8.83 4.22 -10.52
CA VAL A 70 7.58 3.76 -11.15
C VAL A 70 7.95 2.82 -12.29
N ARG A 71 7.41 1.61 -12.27
CA ARG A 71 7.64 0.64 -13.34
C ARG A 71 6.37 -0.15 -13.64
N VAL A 72 6.37 -0.87 -14.74
CA VAL A 72 5.28 -1.76 -15.17
C VAL A 72 5.79 -3.19 -15.13
N GLU A 73 5.08 -4.06 -14.45
CA GLU A 73 5.39 -5.48 -14.35
C GLU A 73 4.12 -6.32 -14.47
N ARG A 74 4.29 -7.61 -14.78
CA ARG A 74 3.22 -8.57 -14.60
C ARG A 74 2.96 -8.80 -13.12
N LEU A 75 1.71 -8.93 -12.73
CA LEU A 75 1.34 -9.17 -11.33
C LEU A 75 2.04 -10.40 -10.75
N GLN A 76 2.14 -11.49 -11.52
CA GLN A 76 2.74 -12.73 -11.05
C GLN A 76 4.29 -12.70 -10.99
N ASP A 77 4.93 -11.62 -11.47
CA ASP A 77 6.36 -11.41 -11.33
C ASP A 77 6.76 -10.87 -9.95
N ILE A 78 5.78 -10.56 -9.10
CA ILE A 78 6.04 -10.09 -7.74
C ILE A 78 6.83 -11.14 -6.95
N SER A 79 7.91 -10.72 -6.30
CA SER A 79 8.71 -11.59 -5.45
C SER A 79 8.10 -11.72 -4.05
N VAL A 80 8.45 -12.79 -3.34
CA VAL A 80 8.05 -12.97 -1.93
C VAL A 80 8.51 -11.80 -1.07
N ARG A 81 9.73 -11.29 -1.34
CA ARG A 81 10.27 -10.13 -0.62
C ARG A 81 9.44 -8.86 -0.86
N ASP A 82 8.98 -8.64 -2.09
CA ASP A 82 8.14 -7.49 -2.41
C ASP A 82 6.75 -7.61 -1.74
N ILE A 83 6.20 -8.81 -1.66
CA ILE A 83 4.97 -9.08 -0.92
C ILE A 83 5.15 -8.74 0.57
N GLU A 84 6.26 -9.15 1.18
CA GLU A 84 6.57 -8.82 2.57
C GLU A 84 6.64 -7.31 2.81
N LYS A 85 7.26 -6.58 1.89
CA LYS A 85 7.37 -5.13 1.97
C LYS A 85 6.02 -4.42 1.85
N GLU A 86 5.20 -4.88 0.91
CA GLU A 86 3.90 -4.27 0.63
C GLU A 86 2.88 -4.57 1.73
N SER A 87 2.78 -5.81 2.14
CA SER A 87 1.76 -6.29 3.06
C SER A 87 2.13 -6.14 4.54
N GLY A 88 3.41 -6.05 4.84
CA GLY A 88 3.92 -6.16 6.21
C GLY A 88 3.86 -7.59 6.77
N TRP A 89 3.40 -8.54 5.97
CA TRP A 89 3.39 -9.94 6.39
C TRP A 89 4.81 -10.50 6.45
N ARG A 90 5.03 -11.42 7.40
CA ARG A 90 6.32 -12.07 7.56
C ARG A 90 6.21 -13.54 7.23
N ARG A 91 6.99 -13.97 6.25
CA ARG A 91 7.06 -15.37 5.84
C ARG A 91 7.52 -16.30 6.99
N GLU A 92 8.34 -15.81 7.89
CA GLU A 92 8.89 -16.58 9.00
C GLU A 92 7.83 -17.10 9.98
N ILE A 93 6.66 -16.43 10.05
CA ILE A 93 5.56 -16.91 10.91
C ILE A 93 4.81 -18.12 10.35
N TYR A 94 5.08 -18.47 9.08
CA TYR A 94 4.50 -19.66 8.45
C TYR A 94 5.30 -20.89 8.83
N SER A 95 4.71 -21.75 9.65
CA SER A 95 5.35 -22.94 10.21
C SER A 95 5.29 -24.18 9.32
N TYR A 96 4.90 -24.04 8.07
CA TYR A 96 4.75 -25.15 7.12
C TYR A 96 6.06 -25.49 6.41
N SER A 97 6.23 -26.75 6.04
CA SER A 97 7.39 -27.20 5.26
C SER A 97 7.50 -26.48 3.90
N ASN A 98 6.40 -25.96 3.37
CA ASN A 98 6.35 -25.21 2.12
C ASN A 98 5.79 -23.79 2.35
N LYS A 99 6.42 -23.07 3.24
CA LYS A 99 5.96 -21.73 3.67
C LYS A 99 5.85 -20.69 2.56
N ASN A 100 6.75 -20.74 1.55
CA ASN A 100 6.69 -19.81 0.42
C ASN A 100 5.41 -19.98 -0.39
N LYS A 101 4.98 -21.23 -0.62
CA LYS A 101 3.76 -21.53 -1.36
C LYS A 101 2.52 -21.10 -0.59
N ALA A 102 2.47 -21.35 0.71
CA ALA A 102 1.38 -20.94 1.59
C ALA A 102 1.28 -19.41 1.66
N PHE A 103 2.40 -18.74 1.81
CA PHE A 103 2.50 -17.28 1.85
C PHE A 103 1.99 -16.65 0.55
N LEU A 104 2.43 -17.18 -0.60
CA LEU A 104 2.00 -16.69 -1.91
C LEU A 104 0.49 -16.92 -2.12
N ARG A 105 -0.04 -18.07 -1.72
CA ARG A 105 -1.47 -18.37 -1.81
C ARG A 105 -2.31 -17.35 -1.02
N ASP A 106 -1.89 -17.04 0.20
CA ASP A 106 -2.59 -16.05 1.04
C ASP A 106 -2.57 -14.66 0.39
N TYR A 107 -1.46 -14.29 -0.23
CA TYR A 107 -1.38 -13.04 -0.98
C TYR A 107 -2.31 -13.03 -2.19
N CYS A 108 -2.38 -14.13 -2.95
CA CYS A 108 -3.30 -14.27 -4.07
C CYS A 108 -4.76 -14.10 -3.64
N ASP A 109 -5.14 -14.72 -2.53
CA ASP A 109 -6.49 -14.59 -1.98
C ASP A 109 -6.78 -13.16 -1.55
N PHE A 110 -5.82 -12.53 -0.90
CA PHE A 110 -5.93 -11.11 -0.51
C PHE A 110 -6.09 -10.20 -1.74
N TRP A 111 -5.24 -10.38 -2.74
CA TRP A 111 -5.33 -9.61 -4.00
C TRP A 111 -6.70 -9.78 -4.65
N ASN A 112 -7.16 -11.03 -4.81
CA ASN A 112 -8.42 -11.36 -5.45
C ASN A 112 -9.63 -10.86 -4.67
N SER A 113 -9.51 -10.62 -3.37
CA SER A 113 -10.60 -10.10 -2.54
C SER A 113 -11.06 -8.70 -2.97
N THR A 114 -10.19 -7.93 -3.61
CA THR A 114 -10.47 -6.55 -4.05
C THR A 114 -10.31 -6.35 -5.55
N ALA A 115 -9.79 -7.35 -6.28
CA ALA A 115 -9.53 -7.24 -7.70
C ALA A 115 -10.81 -7.23 -8.53
N LYS A 116 -10.84 -6.36 -9.54
CA LYS A 116 -11.90 -6.33 -10.55
C LYS A 116 -11.68 -7.41 -11.61
N ASP A 117 -12.73 -7.72 -12.37
CA ASP A 117 -12.64 -8.63 -13.52
C ASP A 117 -11.55 -8.17 -14.49
N GLY A 118 -10.72 -9.11 -14.93
CA GLY A 118 -9.56 -8.84 -15.79
C GLY A 118 -8.28 -8.48 -15.01
N TYR A 119 -8.37 -8.25 -13.69
CA TYR A 119 -7.24 -7.89 -12.84
C TYR A 119 -6.99 -8.86 -11.69
N ARG A 120 -7.59 -10.05 -11.78
CA ARG A 120 -7.36 -11.09 -10.79
C ARG A 120 -5.96 -11.69 -10.94
N TRP A 121 -5.51 -12.39 -9.92
CA TRP A 121 -4.21 -13.06 -9.96
C TRP A 121 -4.05 -13.99 -11.19
N GLU A 122 -5.09 -14.76 -11.48
CA GLU A 122 -5.11 -15.71 -12.60
C GLU A 122 -5.00 -15.02 -13.96
N ASP A 123 -5.47 -13.80 -14.07
CA ASP A 123 -5.41 -12.99 -15.30
C ASP A 123 -4.00 -12.48 -15.58
N ASN A 124 -3.14 -12.48 -14.57
CA ASN A 124 -1.76 -11.98 -14.64
C ASN A 124 -1.64 -10.65 -15.38
N PRO A 125 -2.37 -9.60 -14.95
CA PRO A 125 -2.37 -8.32 -15.63
C PRO A 125 -1.04 -7.60 -15.47
N TYR A 126 -0.79 -6.61 -16.34
CA TYR A 126 0.25 -5.62 -16.09
C TYR A 126 -0.22 -4.66 -15.02
N VAL A 127 0.68 -4.34 -14.09
CA VAL A 127 0.41 -3.43 -12.97
C VAL A 127 1.52 -2.38 -12.87
N PHE A 128 1.16 -1.21 -12.37
CA PHE A 128 2.14 -0.22 -11.97
C PHE A 128 2.73 -0.61 -10.61
N VAL A 129 4.05 -0.62 -10.52
CA VAL A 129 4.77 -0.86 -9.27
C VAL A 129 5.44 0.44 -8.85
N TYR A 130 5.09 0.90 -7.65
CA TYR A 130 5.64 2.13 -7.07
C TYR A 130 6.59 1.78 -5.95
N GLU A 131 7.77 2.38 -5.98
CA GLU A 131 8.65 2.41 -4.83
C GLU A 131 8.67 3.83 -4.27
N PHE A 132 8.73 3.94 -2.96
CA PHE A 132 8.75 5.23 -2.28
C PHE A 132 9.57 5.15 -1.00
N GLU A 133 10.01 6.31 -0.54
CA GLU A 133 10.72 6.47 0.72
C GLU A 133 9.99 7.48 1.61
N ARG A 134 10.10 7.30 2.91
CA ARG A 134 9.55 8.25 3.87
C ARG A 134 10.41 9.51 3.93
N ILE A 135 9.76 10.66 3.87
CA ILE A 135 10.40 11.96 4.03
C ILE A 135 10.15 12.44 5.45
N HIS A 136 11.20 12.89 6.14
CA HIS A 136 11.14 13.39 7.51
C HIS A 136 11.15 14.92 7.58
N ASP A 137 11.62 15.59 6.54
CA ASP A 137 11.75 17.05 6.45
C ASP A 137 10.86 17.57 5.31
N VAL A 138 9.64 17.92 5.65
CA VAL A 138 8.67 18.49 4.69
C VAL A 138 8.30 19.90 5.07
#